data_a5cadc678f06f6abee81ae4d23eaee58
#
_entry.id   a5cadc678f06f6abee81ae4d23eaee58
#
_cell.length_a   1.000
_cell.length_b   1.000
_cell.length_c   1.000
_cell.angle_alpha   90.00
_cell.angle_beta   90.00
_cell.angle_gamma   90.00
#
_symmetry.space_group_name_H-M   'P 1'
#
loop_
_entity.id
_entity.type
_entity.pdbx_description
1 polymer ?
#
loop_
_entity_poly.entity_id
_entity_poly.type
_entity_poly.pdbx_seq_one_letter_code
_entity_poly.pdbx_strand_id
1 'polypeptide(L)'
;MIFCDECFKDEQIKSIIIGTNLRDNRSKGNCPICGKKNVFLYNTDKDSKLNDFFYELINIYTPQDLLPSDYPSNDVHMIADELKNEWNIFSDELKTSDIYNIIKTLSPKIYSETPNYFISPVGVPEKYDQEYLKIHSILRGHSWEEFVESIKHDNRFHTQLINTDKLETYLSYLRKDYEKGKSMYRGRLCYSD
;
A
#
# COMPACT_ATOMS: atom_id res chain seq x y z
N MET A 1 -9.99 20.05 -2.40
CA MET A 1 -8.65 20.19 -1.80
C MET A 1 -7.57 20.15 -2.88
N ILE A 2 -6.40 20.82 -2.68
CA ILE A 2 -5.30 20.80 -3.65
C ILE A 2 -4.02 20.32 -2.95
N PHE A 3 -3.33 19.35 -3.56
CA PHE A 3 -2.00 18.84 -3.17
C PHE A 3 -1.18 18.52 -4.42
N CYS A 4 0.04 18.04 -4.29
CA CYS A 4 0.92 17.81 -5.45
C CYS A 4 1.53 16.40 -5.47
N ASP A 5 2.18 16.06 -6.59
CA ASP A 5 2.96 14.84 -6.78
C ASP A 5 4.03 14.65 -5.69
N GLU A 6 4.71 15.72 -5.28
CA GLU A 6 5.75 15.67 -4.26
C GLU A 6 5.24 15.51 -2.80
N CYS A 7 3.92 15.48 -2.58
CA CYS A 7 3.32 15.06 -1.32
C CYS A 7 3.42 13.54 -1.12
N PHE A 8 3.75 12.80 -2.15
CA PHE A 8 3.80 11.34 -2.15
C PHE A 8 5.22 10.84 -2.47
N LYS A 9 5.56 9.66 -1.94
CA LYS A 9 6.73 8.87 -2.34
C LYS A 9 6.35 7.83 -3.39
N ASP A 10 5.12 7.33 -3.35
CA ASP A 10 4.63 6.32 -4.24
C ASP A 10 4.62 6.79 -5.71
N GLU A 11 5.35 6.07 -6.56
CA GLU A 11 5.56 6.45 -7.96
C GLU A 11 4.29 6.26 -8.82
N GLN A 12 3.36 5.37 -8.44
CA GLN A 12 2.09 5.23 -9.16
C GLN A 12 1.20 6.44 -8.92
N ILE A 13 1.09 6.88 -7.67
CA ILE A 13 0.32 8.08 -7.31
C ILE A 13 0.89 9.30 -8.00
N LYS A 14 2.23 9.49 -7.96
CA LYS A 14 2.90 10.57 -8.70
C LYS A 14 2.59 10.52 -10.19
N SER A 15 2.68 9.34 -10.80
CA SER A 15 2.39 9.15 -12.23
C SER A 15 0.95 9.49 -12.59
N ILE A 16 -0.03 9.18 -11.74
CA ILE A 16 -1.43 9.56 -11.93
C ILE A 16 -1.59 11.07 -11.91
N ILE A 17 -0.96 11.75 -10.94
CA ILE A 17 -1.02 13.22 -10.80
C ILE A 17 -0.38 13.89 -12.02
N ILE A 18 0.84 13.48 -12.37
CA ILE A 18 1.59 14.02 -13.51
C ILE A 18 0.82 13.77 -14.82
N GLY A 19 0.37 12.54 -15.04
CA GLY A 19 -0.36 12.17 -16.25
C GLY A 19 -1.69 12.91 -16.40
N THR A 20 -2.38 13.20 -15.30
CA THR A 20 -3.60 14.02 -15.31
C THR A 20 -3.29 15.46 -15.74
N ASN A 21 -2.24 16.06 -15.18
CA ASN A 21 -1.83 17.43 -15.54
C ASN A 21 -1.38 17.54 -17.01
N LEU A 22 -0.57 16.59 -17.48
CA LEU A 22 -0.07 16.59 -18.86
C LEU A 22 -1.22 16.42 -19.88
N ARG A 23 -2.15 15.52 -19.61
CA ARG A 23 -3.32 15.30 -20.47
C ARG A 23 -4.18 16.55 -20.60
N ASP A 24 -4.39 17.26 -19.49
CA ASP A 24 -5.26 18.42 -19.43
C ASP A 24 -4.51 19.74 -19.71
N ASN A 25 -3.24 19.69 -20.12
CA ASN A 25 -2.35 20.85 -20.37
C ASN A 25 -2.33 21.84 -19.20
N ARG A 26 -2.33 21.34 -17.96
CA ARG A 26 -2.30 22.18 -16.77
C ARG A 26 -0.86 22.66 -16.49
N SER A 27 -0.71 23.92 -16.10
CA SER A 27 0.57 24.47 -15.68
C SER A 27 0.92 23.99 -14.27
N LYS A 28 2.21 23.81 -14.00
CA LYS A 28 2.73 23.59 -12.65
C LYS A 28 2.44 24.79 -11.75
N GLY A 29 2.33 24.51 -10.45
CA GLY A 29 1.99 25.52 -9.45
C GLY A 29 2.72 25.34 -8.13
N ASN A 30 2.29 26.09 -7.12
CA ASN A 30 2.81 25.98 -5.76
C ASN A 30 1.83 25.12 -4.93
N CYS A 31 2.34 24.10 -4.26
CA CYS A 31 1.52 23.21 -3.42
C CYS A 31 1.14 23.92 -2.11
N PRO A 32 -0.15 24.01 -1.78
CA PRO A 32 -0.57 24.62 -0.52
C PRO A 32 -0.30 23.74 0.71
N ILE A 33 -0.05 22.44 0.53
CA ILE A 33 0.21 21.49 1.62
C ILE A 33 1.69 21.43 1.98
N CYS A 34 2.56 21.02 1.05
CA CYS A 34 3.99 20.86 1.33
C CYS A 34 4.82 22.11 1.01
N GLY A 35 4.23 23.16 0.43
CA GLY A 35 4.90 24.41 0.09
C GLY A 35 5.85 24.34 -1.12
N LYS A 36 6.04 23.19 -1.74
CA LYS A 36 6.92 23.03 -2.92
C LYS A 36 6.39 23.82 -4.10
N LYS A 37 7.32 24.40 -4.85
CA LYS A 37 7.03 25.27 -6.01
C LYS A 37 7.28 24.50 -7.31
N ASN A 38 6.57 24.91 -8.37
CA ASN A 38 6.74 24.36 -9.71
C ASN A 38 6.50 22.83 -9.77
N VAL A 39 5.46 22.38 -9.08
CA VAL A 39 5.02 20.96 -8.98
C VAL A 39 3.71 20.72 -9.71
N PHE A 40 3.40 19.46 -10.01
CA PHE A 40 2.12 19.08 -10.60
C PHE A 40 1.04 19.02 -9.53
N LEU A 41 -0.04 19.76 -9.71
CA LEU A 41 -1.12 19.87 -8.73
C LEU A 41 -2.27 18.92 -9.05
N TYR A 42 -2.80 18.27 -8.01
CA TYR A 42 -4.02 17.49 -8.06
C TYR A 42 -5.14 18.24 -7.31
N ASN A 43 -6.26 18.43 -7.98
CA ASN A 43 -7.43 19.10 -7.39
C ASN A 43 -8.58 18.09 -7.26
N THR A 44 -8.91 17.70 -6.03
CA THR A 44 -9.95 16.71 -5.73
C THR A 44 -11.35 17.13 -6.15
N ASP A 45 -11.60 18.41 -6.40
CA ASP A 45 -12.89 18.90 -6.88
C ASP A 45 -13.09 18.67 -8.39
N LYS A 46 -11.96 18.40 -9.09
CA LYS A 46 -11.91 18.18 -10.55
C LYS A 46 -11.46 16.78 -10.93
N ASP A 47 -10.74 16.13 -10.06
CA ASP A 47 -10.07 14.86 -10.30
C ASP A 47 -10.49 13.82 -9.26
N SER A 48 -10.92 12.64 -9.68
CA SER A 48 -11.36 11.55 -8.81
C SER A 48 -10.54 10.26 -8.93
N LYS A 49 -9.51 10.24 -9.78
CA LYS A 49 -8.74 9.02 -10.09
C LYS A 49 -8.05 8.37 -8.89
N LEU A 50 -7.72 9.15 -7.86
CA LEU A 50 -7.12 8.63 -6.64
C LEU A 50 -8.14 8.15 -5.62
N ASN A 51 -9.44 8.47 -5.80
CA ASN A 51 -10.46 8.13 -4.81
C ASN A 51 -10.64 6.61 -4.69
N ASP A 52 -10.74 5.90 -5.82
CA ASP A 52 -10.92 4.44 -5.80
C ASP A 52 -9.72 3.74 -5.19
N PHE A 53 -8.50 4.20 -5.54
CA PHE A 53 -7.27 3.66 -4.96
C PHE A 53 -7.25 3.82 -3.43
N PHE A 54 -7.53 5.01 -2.91
CA PHE A 54 -7.53 5.24 -1.46
C PHE A 54 -8.72 4.59 -0.77
N TYR A 55 -9.86 4.44 -1.45
CA TYR A 55 -11.00 3.71 -0.93
C TYR A 55 -10.64 2.23 -0.72
N GLU A 56 -10.08 1.58 -1.72
CA GLU A 56 -9.63 0.17 -1.64
C GLU A 56 -8.54 0.00 -0.59
N LEU A 57 -7.55 0.90 -0.57
CA LEU A 57 -6.44 0.85 0.38
C LEU A 57 -6.89 0.97 1.85
N ILE A 58 -7.84 1.86 2.15
CA ILE A 58 -8.33 2.03 3.52
C ILE A 58 -9.23 0.86 3.93
N ASN A 59 -9.96 0.26 3.00
CA ASN A 59 -10.86 -0.86 3.28
C ASN A 59 -10.16 -2.18 3.64
N ILE A 60 -8.84 -2.29 3.46
CA ILE A 60 -8.09 -3.45 3.99
C ILE A 60 -7.92 -3.39 5.51
N TYR A 61 -8.15 -2.23 6.11
CA TYR A 61 -8.05 -2.05 7.54
C TYR A 61 -9.41 -2.20 8.22
N THR A 62 -9.38 -2.53 9.50
CA THR A 62 -10.56 -2.60 10.36
C THR A 62 -10.29 -1.74 11.61
N PRO A 63 -11.22 -0.84 12.01
CA PRO A 63 -11.08 -0.08 13.24
C PRO A 63 -10.95 -0.99 14.46
N GLN A 64 -10.16 -0.58 15.45
CA GLN A 64 -9.80 -1.39 16.61
C GLN A 64 -11.02 -1.93 17.39
N ASP A 65 -12.09 -1.18 17.47
CA ASP A 65 -13.33 -1.58 18.14
C ASP A 65 -14.10 -2.70 17.43
N LEU A 66 -13.76 -2.99 16.19
CA LEU A 66 -14.35 -4.05 15.36
C LEU A 66 -13.39 -5.23 15.12
N LEU A 67 -12.14 -5.15 15.60
CA LEU A 67 -11.19 -6.25 15.49
C LEU A 67 -11.56 -7.42 16.40
N PRO A 68 -11.14 -8.66 16.06
CA PRO A 68 -11.26 -9.81 16.96
C PRO A 68 -10.64 -9.54 18.33
N SER A 69 -11.21 -10.11 19.40
CA SER A 69 -10.76 -9.87 20.79
C SER A 69 -9.35 -10.37 21.07
N ASP A 70 -8.85 -11.30 20.27
CA ASP A 70 -7.51 -11.89 20.32
C ASP A 70 -6.51 -11.22 19.38
N TYR A 71 -6.93 -10.15 18.67
CA TYR A 71 -6.06 -9.40 17.78
C TYR A 71 -4.89 -8.77 18.57
N PRO A 72 -3.63 -8.91 18.10
CA PRO A 72 -2.47 -8.38 18.82
C PRO A 72 -2.52 -6.86 18.99
N SER A 73 -2.49 -6.40 20.23
CA SER A 73 -2.55 -4.97 20.57
C SER A 73 -1.35 -4.17 20.05
N ASN A 74 -0.23 -4.83 19.75
CA ASN A 74 0.98 -4.20 19.22
C ASN A 74 0.90 -3.96 17.69
N ASP A 75 -0.13 -4.49 17.03
CA ASP A 75 -0.28 -4.42 15.57
C ASP A 75 -1.46 -3.52 15.14
N VAL A 76 -1.86 -2.64 16.04
CA VAL A 76 -2.85 -1.58 15.77
C VAL A 76 -2.17 -0.22 15.77
N HIS A 77 -2.34 0.52 14.70
CA HIS A 77 -1.72 1.83 14.49
C HIS A 77 -2.73 2.82 13.91
N MET A 78 -2.42 4.10 14.01
CA MET A 78 -3.24 5.11 13.34
C MET A 78 -3.08 4.99 11.82
N ILE A 79 -4.16 5.08 11.07
CA ILE A 79 -4.15 4.88 9.60
C ILE A 79 -3.14 5.78 8.88
N ALA A 80 -2.93 7.02 9.35
CA ALA A 80 -1.95 7.92 8.76
C ALA A 80 -0.51 7.43 8.97
N ASP A 81 -0.22 6.80 10.10
CA ASP A 81 1.10 6.24 10.42
C ASP A 81 1.35 4.98 9.58
N GLU A 82 0.35 4.11 9.43
CA GLU A 82 0.40 2.95 8.53
C GLU A 82 0.74 3.36 7.10
N LEU A 83 -0.01 4.30 6.54
CA LEU A 83 0.19 4.73 5.15
C LEU A 83 1.50 5.48 4.94
N LYS A 84 2.02 6.16 5.97
CA LYS A 84 3.30 6.87 5.90
C LYS A 84 4.49 5.95 6.10
N ASN A 85 4.49 5.12 7.13
CA ASN A 85 5.66 4.39 7.60
C ASN A 85 5.75 2.98 6.99
N GLU A 86 4.65 2.21 7.00
CA GLU A 86 4.63 0.84 6.50
C GLU A 86 4.50 0.81 4.96
N TRP A 87 3.55 1.54 4.41
CA TRP A 87 3.35 1.60 2.96
C TRP A 87 4.24 2.60 2.26
N ASN A 88 4.89 3.50 3.01
CA ASN A 88 5.78 4.53 2.48
C ASN A 88 5.15 5.38 1.35
N ILE A 89 3.84 5.64 1.47
CA ILE A 89 3.06 6.35 0.44
C ILE A 89 3.35 7.84 0.45
N PHE A 90 3.43 8.44 1.64
CA PHE A 90 3.53 9.89 1.81
C PHE A 90 4.98 10.36 2.01
N SER A 91 5.26 11.59 1.58
CA SER A 91 6.53 12.26 1.85
C SER A 91 6.78 12.41 3.36
N ASP A 92 8.03 12.20 3.80
CA ASP A 92 8.45 12.36 5.20
C ASP A 92 8.23 13.78 5.72
N GLU A 93 8.24 14.76 4.83
CA GLU A 93 8.06 16.18 5.16
C GLU A 93 6.60 16.52 5.54
N LEU A 94 5.63 15.66 5.20
CA LEU A 94 4.23 15.90 5.54
C LEU A 94 3.96 15.66 7.01
N LYS A 95 3.21 16.57 7.61
CA LYS A 95 2.67 16.40 8.96
C LYS A 95 1.53 15.36 8.93
N THR A 96 1.37 14.63 10.02
CA THR A 96 0.27 13.65 10.17
C THR A 96 -1.11 14.30 9.95
N SER A 97 -1.31 15.55 10.38
CA SER A 97 -2.55 16.30 10.13
C SER A 97 -2.83 16.51 8.64
N ASP A 98 -1.79 16.78 7.84
CA ASP A 98 -1.95 16.98 6.39
C ASP A 98 -2.29 15.66 5.69
N ILE A 99 -1.67 14.56 6.12
CA ILE A 99 -1.99 13.22 5.66
C ILE A 99 -3.45 12.90 5.93
N TYR A 100 -3.94 13.12 7.16
CA TYR A 100 -5.36 12.93 7.49
C TYR A 100 -6.29 13.75 6.60
N ASN A 101 -5.96 14.99 6.33
CA ASN A 101 -6.77 15.84 5.46
C ASN A 101 -6.80 15.32 4.02
N ILE A 102 -5.67 14.83 3.51
CA ILE A 102 -5.59 14.22 2.18
C ILE A 102 -6.45 12.96 2.11
N ILE A 103 -6.26 12.00 3.03
CA ILE A 103 -6.99 10.72 2.98
C ILE A 103 -8.50 10.90 3.20
N LYS A 104 -8.93 11.78 4.09
CA LYS A 104 -10.35 12.13 4.28
C LYS A 104 -10.98 12.69 3.01
N THR A 105 -10.23 13.54 2.30
CA THR A 105 -10.71 14.15 1.05
C THR A 105 -10.74 13.13 -0.09
N LEU A 106 -9.81 12.19 -0.14
CA LEU A 106 -9.76 11.14 -1.15
C LEU A 106 -10.74 9.99 -0.86
N SER A 107 -11.18 9.83 0.38
CA SER A 107 -12.11 8.77 0.80
C SER A 107 -13.33 9.34 1.54
N PRO A 108 -14.09 10.28 0.92
CA PRO A 108 -15.16 10.98 1.59
C PRO A 108 -16.28 10.05 2.05
N LYS A 109 -16.53 8.95 1.33
CA LYS A 109 -17.53 7.95 1.69
C LYS A 109 -17.15 7.24 2.99
N ILE A 110 -15.91 6.74 3.11
CA ILE A 110 -15.46 6.11 4.36
C ILE A 110 -15.50 7.12 5.52
N TYR A 111 -15.06 8.35 5.29
CA TYR A 111 -15.08 9.38 6.32
C TYR A 111 -16.48 9.69 6.83
N SER A 112 -17.51 9.69 5.96
CA SER A 112 -18.89 9.95 6.35
C SER A 112 -19.60 8.74 6.98
N GLU A 113 -19.34 7.53 6.49
CA GLU A 113 -20.03 6.31 6.92
C GLU A 113 -19.34 5.62 8.12
N THR A 114 -18.02 5.70 8.19
CA THR A 114 -17.22 4.99 9.19
C THR A 114 -16.06 5.89 9.68
N PRO A 115 -16.35 6.98 10.41
CA PRO A 115 -15.34 7.94 10.86
C PRO A 115 -14.27 7.33 11.80
N ASN A 116 -14.54 6.16 12.40
CA ASN A 116 -13.62 5.45 13.30
C ASN A 116 -12.26 5.15 12.66
N TYR A 117 -12.19 4.93 11.35
CA TYR A 117 -10.91 4.80 10.62
C TYR A 117 -9.95 5.97 10.82
N PHE A 118 -10.46 7.15 11.15
CA PHE A 118 -9.67 8.38 11.22
C PHE A 118 -9.46 8.90 12.66
N ILE A 119 -10.09 8.26 13.65
CA ILE A 119 -10.02 8.69 15.06
C ILE A 119 -9.56 7.59 16.01
N SER A 120 -9.59 6.32 15.57
CA SER A 120 -9.14 5.15 16.33
C SER A 120 -8.00 4.46 15.60
N PRO A 121 -7.15 3.69 16.29
CA PRO A 121 -6.21 2.78 15.64
C PRO A 121 -6.94 1.76 14.77
N VAL A 122 -6.25 1.26 13.77
CA VAL A 122 -6.76 0.25 12.83
C VAL A 122 -5.81 -0.94 12.77
N GLY A 123 -6.31 -2.10 12.35
CA GLY A 123 -5.52 -3.30 12.11
C GLY A 123 -5.99 -4.03 10.85
N VAL A 124 -5.27 -5.05 10.45
CA VAL A 124 -5.59 -5.91 9.29
C VAL A 124 -5.87 -7.32 9.81
N PRO A 125 -7.13 -7.69 10.06
CA PRO A 125 -7.47 -8.98 10.66
C PRO A 125 -6.98 -10.17 9.83
N GLU A 126 -6.94 -10.07 8.51
CA GLU A 126 -6.47 -11.09 7.60
C GLU A 126 -5.01 -11.50 7.82
N LYS A 127 -4.18 -10.64 8.42
CA LYS A 127 -2.80 -11.00 8.83
C LYS A 127 -2.74 -12.19 9.80
N TYR A 128 -3.79 -12.40 10.59
CA TYR A 128 -3.84 -13.39 11.66
C TYR A 128 -4.87 -14.50 11.40
N ASP A 129 -5.65 -14.40 10.34
CA ASP A 129 -6.58 -15.44 9.90
C ASP A 129 -5.84 -16.54 9.14
N GLN A 130 -5.58 -17.67 9.83
CA GLN A 130 -4.85 -18.80 9.27
C GLN A 130 -5.57 -19.45 8.08
N GLU A 131 -6.90 -19.48 8.07
CA GLU A 131 -7.66 -20.03 6.93
C GLU A 131 -7.57 -19.09 5.72
N TYR A 132 -7.65 -17.79 5.95
CA TYR A 132 -7.43 -16.78 4.90
C TYR A 132 -6.01 -16.89 4.33
N LEU A 133 -4.98 -16.97 5.19
CA LEU A 133 -3.59 -17.06 4.78
C LEU A 133 -3.28 -18.33 3.98
N LYS A 134 -3.86 -19.48 4.33
CA LYS A 134 -3.72 -20.73 3.55
C LYS A 134 -4.17 -20.58 2.09
N ILE A 135 -5.20 -19.77 1.86
CA ILE A 135 -5.79 -19.58 0.53
C ILE A 135 -5.11 -18.42 -0.21
N HIS A 136 -4.81 -17.33 0.50
CA HIS A 136 -4.45 -16.05 -0.12
C HIS A 136 -2.97 -15.70 -0.08
N SER A 137 -2.16 -16.27 0.83
CA SER A 137 -0.73 -16.01 0.86
C SER A 137 0.07 -16.95 -0.06
N ILE A 138 1.24 -16.50 -0.53
CA ILE A 138 2.15 -17.32 -1.35
C ILE A 138 2.66 -18.51 -0.54
N LEU A 139 3.00 -18.32 0.73
CA LEU A 139 3.52 -19.36 1.62
C LEU A 139 2.43 -20.03 2.47
N ARG A 140 1.16 -19.89 2.11
CA ARG A 140 0.01 -20.51 2.80
C ARG A 140 -0.02 -20.29 4.31
N GLY A 141 0.43 -19.11 4.77
CA GLY A 141 0.52 -18.74 6.18
C GLY A 141 1.77 -19.22 6.90
N HIS A 142 2.69 -19.89 6.21
CA HIS A 142 3.99 -20.26 6.76
C HIS A 142 5.00 -19.12 6.71
N SER A 143 5.97 -19.15 7.63
CA SER A 143 7.08 -18.21 7.61
C SER A 143 8.08 -18.54 6.51
N TRP A 144 8.95 -17.58 6.17
CA TRP A 144 10.04 -17.83 5.23
C TRP A 144 11.03 -18.86 5.75
N GLU A 145 11.30 -18.87 7.05
CA GLU A 145 12.17 -19.81 7.72
C GLU A 145 11.65 -21.24 7.62
N GLU A 146 10.35 -21.47 7.91
CA GLU A 146 9.70 -22.78 7.74
C GLU A 146 9.79 -23.26 6.29
N PHE A 147 9.55 -22.38 5.34
CA PHE A 147 9.67 -22.71 3.93
C PHE A 147 11.10 -23.12 3.55
N VAL A 148 12.12 -22.37 4.01
CA VAL A 148 13.54 -22.69 3.76
C VAL A 148 13.92 -24.03 4.36
N GLU A 149 13.49 -24.32 5.58
CA GLU A 149 13.78 -25.58 6.25
C GLU A 149 13.11 -26.77 5.52
N SER A 150 11.85 -26.62 5.11
CA SER A 150 11.15 -27.66 4.32
C SER A 150 11.88 -27.97 3.00
N ILE A 151 12.37 -26.95 2.28
CA ILE A 151 13.14 -27.16 1.05
C ILE A 151 14.47 -27.88 1.31
N LYS A 152 15.14 -27.55 2.41
CA LYS A 152 16.45 -28.14 2.75
C LYS A 152 16.34 -29.60 3.19
N HIS A 153 15.33 -29.91 3.99
CA HIS A 153 15.29 -31.14 4.76
C HIS A 153 14.16 -32.11 4.36
N ASP A 154 12.99 -31.60 3.93
CA ASP A 154 11.83 -32.44 3.67
C ASP A 154 11.64 -32.76 2.18
N ASN A 155 11.49 -31.73 1.36
CA ASN A 155 11.19 -31.92 -0.06
C ASN A 155 11.64 -30.78 -0.95
N ARG A 156 12.77 -30.95 -1.58
CA ARG A 156 13.42 -29.93 -2.41
C ARG A 156 12.61 -29.49 -3.65
N PHE A 157 11.73 -30.36 -4.15
CA PHE A 157 11.07 -30.16 -5.45
C PHE A 157 9.55 -30.11 -5.40
N HIS A 158 8.91 -30.53 -4.31
CA HIS A 158 7.46 -30.67 -4.21
C HIS A 158 6.92 -30.11 -2.89
N THR A 159 7.34 -28.91 -2.51
CA THR A 159 6.82 -28.31 -1.29
C THR A 159 5.34 -27.94 -1.45
N GLN A 160 4.52 -28.40 -0.51
CA GLN A 160 3.10 -28.03 -0.41
C GLN A 160 2.91 -26.64 0.23
N LEU A 161 4.00 -26.02 0.71
CA LEU A 161 3.97 -24.72 1.38
C LEU A 161 3.79 -23.57 0.40
N ILE A 162 3.97 -23.79 -0.91
CA ILE A 162 3.78 -22.75 -1.94
C ILE A 162 2.36 -22.83 -2.52
N ASN A 163 1.70 -21.69 -2.54
CA ASN A 163 0.49 -21.46 -3.34
C ASN A 163 0.90 -21.02 -4.75
N THR A 164 0.97 -22.00 -5.67
CA THR A 164 1.44 -21.77 -7.05
C THR A 164 0.55 -20.78 -7.80
N ASP A 165 -0.77 -20.83 -7.60
CA ASP A 165 -1.72 -19.94 -8.28
C ASP A 165 -1.51 -18.49 -7.86
N LYS A 166 -1.26 -18.24 -6.56
CA LYS A 166 -0.93 -16.91 -6.06
C LYS A 166 0.43 -16.44 -6.56
N LEU A 167 1.42 -17.33 -6.56
CA LEU A 167 2.75 -17.02 -7.09
C LEU A 167 2.67 -16.65 -8.58
N GLU A 168 1.94 -17.40 -9.40
CA GLU A 168 1.72 -17.08 -10.81
C GLU A 168 1.04 -15.73 -11.00
N THR A 169 0.03 -15.43 -10.17
CA THR A 169 -0.63 -14.13 -10.17
C THR A 169 0.37 -13.00 -9.94
N TYR A 170 1.19 -13.08 -8.89
CA TYR A 170 2.22 -12.06 -8.61
C TYR A 170 3.27 -11.96 -9.71
N LEU A 171 3.74 -13.09 -10.23
CA LEU A 171 4.69 -13.09 -11.36
C LEU A 171 4.08 -12.47 -12.63
N SER A 172 2.78 -12.61 -12.84
CA SER A 172 2.10 -11.96 -13.96
C SER A 172 2.10 -10.44 -13.86
N TYR A 173 1.99 -9.88 -12.65
CA TYR A 173 2.12 -8.43 -12.44
C TYR A 173 3.56 -7.96 -12.70
N LEU A 174 4.56 -8.68 -12.19
CA LEU A 174 5.98 -8.38 -12.45
C LEU A 174 6.30 -8.44 -13.95
N ARG A 175 5.75 -9.42 -14.68
CA ARG A 175 5.91 -9.54 -16.12
C ARG A 175 5.32 -8.35 -16.87
N LYS A 176 4.14 -7.89 -16.49
CA LYS A 176 3.51 -6.69 -17.07
C LYS A 176 4.36 -5.44 -16.85
N ASP A 177 4.99 -5.32 -15.69
CA ASP A 177 5.90 -4.21 -15.39
C ASP A 177 7.20 -4.30 -16.19
N TYR A 178 7.74 -5.50 -16.39
CA TYR A 178 8.89 -5.73 -17.28
C TYR A 178 8.60 -5.35 -18.73
N GLU A 179 7.45 -5.74 -19.25
CA GLU A 179 7.00 -5.37 -20.61
C GLU A 179 6.85 -3.84 -20.78
N LYS A 180 6.66 -3.10 -19.70
CA LYS A 180 6.67 -1.62 -19.68
C LYS A 180 8.08 -1.01 -19.56
N GLY A 181 9.14 -1.81 -19.70
CA GLY A 181 10.53 -1.35 -19.68
C GLY A 181 11.14 -1.21 -18.27
N LYS A 182 10.50 -1.73 -17.24
CA LYS A 182 11.12 -1.85 -15.91
C LYS A 182 12.08 -3.04 -15.86
N SER A 183 13.28 -2.82 -15.32
CA SER A 183 14.27 -3.88 -15.14
C SER A 183 13.98 -4.71 -13.90
N MET A 184 14.04 -6.04 -14.03
CA MET A 184 14.01 -6.95 -12.90
C MET A 184 15.45 -7.36 -12.56
N TYR A 185 15.81 -7.33 -11.28
CA TYR A 185 17.13 -7.75 -10.80
C TYR A 185 17.04 -9.05 -10.03
N ARG A 186 17.90 -10.02 -10.37
CA ARG A 186 18.09 -11.23 -9.57
C ARG A 186 19.25 -11.00 -8.61
N GLY A 187 18.95 -10.88 -7.31
CA GLY A 187 19.95 -10.89 -6.26
C GLY A 187 20.42 -12.32 -5.98
N ARG A 188 21.74 -12.54 -5.93
CA ARG A 188 22.35 -13.76 -5.40
C ARG A 188 23.23 -13.38 -4.22
N LEU A 189 22.86 -13.84 -3.04
CA LEU A 189 23.76 -13.75 -1.88
C LEU A 189 24.86 -14.81 -2.07
N CYS A 190 26.08 -14.34 -2.29
CA CYS A 190 27.27 -15.19 -2.20
C CYS A 190 27.84 -14.98 -0.80
N TYR A 191 27.83 -16.01 0.01
CA TYR A 191 28.64 -16.04 1.22
C TYR A 191 30.06 -16.41 0.79
N SER A 192 31.03 -15.57 1.13
CA SER A 192 32.47 -15.97 1.09
C SER A 192 32.71 -16.88 2.30
N ASP A 193 33.24 -18.05 2.06
CA ASP A 193 33.76 -18.95 3.08
C ASP A 193 34.96 -18.29 3.80
#